data_e605cf73b641873cb910d545abdb54e5
#
_entry.id   e605cf73b641873cb910d545abdb54e5
#
_cell.length_a   1.000
_cell.length_b   1.000
_cell.length_c   1.000
_cell.angle_alpha   90.00
_cell.angle_beta   90.00
_cell.angle_gamma   90.00
#
_symmetry.space_group_name_H-M   'P 1'
#
loop_
_entity.id
_entity.type
_entity.pdbx_description
1 polymer ?
#
loop_
_entity_poly.entity_id
_entity_poly.type
_entity_poly.pdbx_seq_one_letter_code
_entity_poly.pdbx_strand_id
1 'polypeptide(L)' 'MPRGIKKEINYQEEIERVNLRIIHHEKSIKELEEKRENLIQRKTEKDVNILTNYLTQNNLTAEDLISQIHLNTAV' A
#
# COMPACT_ATOMS: atom_id res chain seq x y z
N MET A 1 -48.64 -29.43 5.20
CA MET A 1 -47.37 -29.29 5.70
C MET A 1 -46.73 -28.01 5.32
N PRO A 2 -46.54 -27.27 6.25
CA PRO A 2 -45.96 -25.97 5.98
C PRO A 2 -44.62 -26.02 5.35
N ARG A 3 -44.03 -27.13 5.36
CA ARG A 3 -42.79 -27.25 4.75
C ARG A 3 -42.79 -26.89 3.30
N GLY A 4 -43.90 -26.99 2.68
CA GLY A 4 -44.04 -26.60 1.31
C GLY A 4 -43.86 -25.12 1.08
N ILE A 5 -43.91 -24.35 2.15
CA ILE A 5 -43.75 -22.93 2.01
C ILE A 5 -42.25 -22.61 1.98
N LYS A 6 -41.69 -22.69 0.85
CA LYS A 6 -40.35 -22.22 0.71
C LYS A 6 -40.42 -20.72 0.58
N LYS A 7 -39.68 -20.05 1.39
CA LYS A 7 -39.50 -18.64 1.18
C LYS A 7 -38.90 -18.44 -0.18
N GLU A 8 -39.59 -17.70 -0.99
CA GLU A 8 -38.96 -17.31 -2.25
C GLU A 8 -37.82 -16.40 -1.96
N ILE A 9 -36.73 -16.62 -2.66
CA ILE A 9 -35.59 -15.75 -2.52
C ILE A 9 -35.93 -14.42 -3.18
N ASN A 10 -35.85 -13.36 -2.42
CA ASN A 10 -36.01 -12.05 -2.98
C ASN A 10 -34.65 -11.61 -3.54
N TYR A 11 -34.47 -11.81 -4.82
CA TYR A 11 -33.21 -11.54 -5.46
C TYR A 11 -32.80 -10.07 -5.35
N GLN A 12 -33.75 -9.17 -5.37
CA GLN A 12 -33.44 -7.77 -5.22
C GLN A 12 -32.83 -7.45 -3.86
N GLU A 13 -33.39 -8.01 -2.81
CA GLU A 13 -32.81 -7.85 -1.47
C GLU A 13 -31.42 -8.45 -1.36
N GLU A 14 -31.24 -9.62 -1.95
CA GLU A 14 -29.93 -10.27 -1.95
C GLU A 14 -28.90 -9.44 -2.70
N ILE A 15 -29.29 -8.90 -3.83
CA ILE A 15 -28.42 -8.01 -4.60
C ILE A 15 -28.02 -6.78 -3.79
N GLU A 16 -28.98 -6.19 -3.10
CA GLU A 16 -28.69 -5.03 -2.26
C GLU A 16 -27.73 -5.36 -1.14
N ARG A 17 -27.92 -6.51 -0.48
CA ARG A 17 -26.99 -6.94 0.57
C ARG A 17 -25.59 -7.15 0.03
N VAL A 18 -25.48 -7.79 -1.11
CA VAL A 18 -24.20 -8.03 -1.75
C VAL A 18 -23.55 -6.70 -2.13
N ASN A 19 -24.32 -5.78 -2.67
CA ASN A 19 -23.82 -4.46 -3.03
C ASN A 19 -23.26 -3.71 -1.82
N LEU A 20 -23.97 -3.77 -0.69
CA LEU A 20 -23.48 -3.14 0.53
C LEU A 20 -22.18 -3.76 1.01
N ARG A 21 -22.06 -5.07 0.88
CA ARG A 21 -20.80 -5.75 1.23
C ARG A 21 -19.67 -5.36 0.31
N ILE A 22 -19.97 -5.21 -0.97
CA ILE A 22 -18.96 -4.76 -1.94
C ILE A 22 -18.46 -3.37 -1.56
N ILE A 23 -19.37 -2.45 -1.27
CA ILE A 23 -19.01 -1.09 -0.87
C ILE A 23 -18.14 -1.12 0.40
N HIS A 24 -18.51 -1.94 1.36
CA HIS A 24 -17.74 -2.08 2.59
C HIS A 24 -16.32 -2.60 2.31
N HIS A 25 -16.21 -3.60 1.47
CA HIS A 25 -14.91 -4.17 1.11
C HIS A 25 -14.06 -3.19 0.29
N GLU A 26 -14.70 -2.45 -0.61
CA GLU A 26 -13.99 -1.42 -1.37
C GLU A 26 -13.39 -0.35 -0.45
N LYS A 27 -14.17 0.04 0.55
CA LYS A 27 -13.69 1.02 1.54
C LYS A 27 -12.51 0.45 2.32
N SER A 28 -12.61 -0.80 2.75
CA SER A 28 -11.53 -1.47 3.49
C SER A 28 -10.27 -1.58 2.65
N ILE A 29 -10.41 -1.90 1.37
CA ILE A 29 -9.28 -1.98 0.45
C ILE A 29 -8.61 -0.62 0.32
N LYS A 30 -9.40 0.43 0.18
CA LYS A 30 -8.87 1.78 0.05
C LYS A 30 -8.10 2.19 1.31
N GLU A 31 -8.63 1.89 2.47
CA GLU A 31 -7.97 2.18 3.74
C GLU A 31 -6.63 1.42 3.85
N LEU A 32 -6.61 0.17 3.42
CA LEU A 32 -5.38 -0.61 3.44
C LEU A 32 -4.37 -0.11 2.43
N GLU A 33 -4.82 0.34 1.27
CA GLU A 33 -3.93 0.93 0.27
C GLU A 33 -3.29 2.21 0.79
N GLU A 34 -4.06 3.05 1.47
CA GLU A 34 -3.54 4.26 2.09
C GLU A 34 -2.52 3.93 3.18
N LYS A 35 -2.81 2.93 3.98
CA LYS A 35 -1.88 2.49 5.02
C LYS A 35 -0.58 1.97 4.41
N ARG A 36 -0.69 1.20 3.34
CA ARG A 36 0.48 0.69 2.61
C ARG A 36 1.33 1.84 2.09
N GLU A 37 0.68 2.83 1.49
CA GLU A 37 1.38 3.98 0.97
C GLU A 37 2.12 4.75 2.06
N ASN A 38 1.47 4.95 3.20
CA ASN A 38 2.09 5.61 4.35
C ASN A 38 3.31 4.83 4.84
N LEU A 39 3.22 3.51 4.88
CA LEU A 39 4.33 2.68 5.32
C LEU A 39 5.50 2.74 4.33
N ILE A 40 5.19 2.77 3.03
CA ILE A 40 6.21 2.91 2.00
C ILE A 40 6.92 4.26 2.14
N GLN A 41 6.17 5.33 2.37
CA GLN A 41 6.76 6.66 2.56
C GLN A 41 7.66 6.70 3.79
N ARG A 42 7.22 6.12 4.90
CA ARG A 42 8.04 6.07 6.12
C ARG A 42 9.31 5.28 5.92
N LYS A 43 9.21 4.18 5.18
CA LYS A 43 10.39 3.39 4.86
C LYS A 43 11.37 4.18 4.03
N THR A 44 10.88 4.88 3.02
CA THR A 44 11.72 5.72 2.15
C THR A 44 12.39 6.83 2.94
N GLU A 45 11.65 7.50 3.84
CA GLU A 45 12.21 8.54 4.69
C GLU A 45 13.31 7.98 5.58
N LYS A 46 13.11 6.81 6.14
CA LYS A 46 14.12 6.17 6.96
C LYS A 46 15.38 5.86 6.16
N ASP A 47 15.21 5.34 4.95
CA ASP A 47 16.34 5.02 4.08
C ASP A 47 17.11 6.29 3.69
N VAL A 48 16.37 7.36 3.38
CA VAL A 48 16.99 8.65 3.07
C VAL A 48 17.77 9.19 4.27
N ASN A 49 17.23 9.07 5.47
CA ASN A 49 17.89 9.53 6.68
C ASN A 49 19.17 8.74 6.94
N ILE A 50 19.13 7.43 6.74
CA ILE A 50 20.32 6.58 6.90
C ILE A 50 21.39 7.01 5.91
N LEU A 51 21.02 7.22 4.65
CA LEU A 51 21.95 7.66 3.62
C LEU A 51 22.52 9.04 3.92
N THR A 52 21.67 9.98 4.33
CA THR A 52 22.07 11.33 4.69
C THR A 52 23.08 11.31 5.84
N ASN A 53 22.81 10.51 6.87
CA ASN A 53 23.72 10.37 8.00
C ASN A 53 25.05 9.81 7.58
N TYR A 54 25.04 8.81 6.69
CA TYR A 54 26.27 8.24 6.16
C TYR A 54 27.10 9.29 5.43
N LEU A 55 26.46 10.06 4.56
CA LEU A 55 27.15 11.13 3.81
C LEU A 55 27.72 12.16 4.75
N THR A 56 26.96 12.58 5.74
CA THR A 56 27.41 13.59 6.70
C THR A 56 28.59 13.08 7.51
N GLN A 57 28.54 11.85 7.98
CA GLN A 57 29.62 11.26 8.78
C GLN A 57 30.90 11.11 7.99
N ASN A 58 30.81 10.91 6.70
CA ASN A 58 31.98 10.73 5.84
C ASN A 58 32.36 12.00 5.07
N ASN A 59 31.68 13.12 5.37
CA ASN A 59 31.93 14.39 4.69
C ASN A 59 31.78 14.28 3.17
N LEU A 60 30.82 13.48 2.75
CA LEU A 60 30.53 13.26 1.33
C LEU A 60 29.29 14.04 0.93
N THR A 61 29.26 14.45 -0.33
CA THR A 61 28.05 15.00 -0.92
C THR A 61 27.34 13.91 -1.70
N ALA A 62 26.08 14.16 -2.05
CA ALA A 62 25.35 13.23 -2.92
C ALA A 62 26.05 13.07 -4.27
N GLU A 63 26.64 14.13 -4.78
CA GLU A 63 27.39 14.09 -6.03
C GLU A 63 28.61 13.19 -5.93
N ASP A 64 29.31 13.24 -4.80
CA ASP A 64 30.46 12.38 -4.57
C ASP A 64 30.06 10.92 -4.60
N LEU A 65 28.94 10.60 -3.96
CA LEU A 65 28.42 9.23 -3.94
C LEU A 65 28.05 8.76 -5.34
N ILE A 66 27.37 9.60 -6.11
CA ILE A 66 26.98 9.27 -7.48
C ILE A 66 28.22 9.04 -8.34
N SER A 67 29.23 9.87 -8.19
CA SER A 67 30.48 9.71 -8.92
C SER A 67 31.16 8.39 -8.59
N GLN A 68 31.18 8.00 -7.32
CA GLN A 68 31.74 6.72 -6.92
C GLN A 68 30.99 5.53 -7.51
N ILE A 69 29.66 5.62 -7.55
CA ILE A 69 28.84 4.58 -8.15
C ILE A 69 29.14 4.47 -9.65
N HIS A 70 29.25 5.60 -10.34
CA HIS A 70 29.59 5.60 -11.76
C HIS A 70 30.97 5.00 -12.03
N LEU A 71 31.95 5.33 -11.22
CA LEU A 71 33.29 4.77 -11.36
C LEU A 71 33.26 3.25 -11.18
N ASN A 72 32.46 2.77 -10.23
CA ASN A 72 32.36 1.35 -9.95
C ASN A 72 31.58 0.59 -11.01
N THR A 73 30.68 1.24 -11.72
CA THR A 73 29.86 0.61 -12.75
C THR A 73 30.39 0.83 -14.15
N ALA A 74 31.35 1.68 -14.34
CA ALA A 74 31.92 2.02 -15.64
C ALA A 74 33.04 1.06 -16.09
N VAL A 75 33.16 -0.04 -15.42
CA VAL A 75 34.20 -1.04 -15.73
C VAL A 75 33.83 -1.90 -16.91
#